data_2c27e610ad941bd6cce09a4dc68bf0f4
#
_entry.id   2c27e610ad941bd6cce09a4dc68bf0f4
#
_cell.length_a   1.000
_cell.length_b   1.000
_cell.length_c   1.000
_cell.angle_alpha   90.00
_cell.angle_beta   90.00
_cell.angle_gamma   90.00
#
_symmetry.space_group_name_H-M   'P 1'
#
loop_
_entity.id
_entity.type
_entity.pdbx_description
1 polymer ?
#
loop_
_entity_poly.entity_id
_entity_poly.type
_entity_poly.pdbx_seq_one_letter_code
_entity_poly.pdbx_strand_id
1 'polypeptide(L)'
;TDHGYVPIYLMEQKRIPSAIAMDINEGPLERAREHITLYGMDTYIKTRLSDGVAAMKPGEADAILIAGMGGGLVMHILKDGEAVCHAAKELILQPQSELERVRAFLEEEGYEILAEDMVFEEDKFYPMMKVRYTGEALDKIREKKQDLPKMQDVDPYKLFNLYGGLLLKNQHPVLKTFLEKENMLYTDIEKNLQNQAASEKISVRLKEVQELLRYNRAARKCFE
;
A
#
# COMPACT_ATOMS: atom_id res chain seq x y z
N THR A 1 -6.44 -0.87 -15.48
CA THR A 1 -7.46 0.19 -15.23
C THR A 1 -8.83 -0.27 -15.68
N ASP A 2 -9.64 -0.77 -14.79
CA ASP A 2 -11.03 -1.10 -15.15
C ASP A 2 -11.90 0.18 -15.09
N HIS A 3 -12.75 0.40 -16.10
CA HIS A 3 -13.68 1.52 -16.24
C HIS A 3 -13.11 2.95 -16.27
N GLY A 4 -11.85 3.20 -15.95
CA GLY A 4 -11.24 4.53 -16.02
C GLY A 4 -11.78 5.57 -15.01
N TYR A 5 -12.47 5.15 -13.95
CA TYR A 5 -13.14 6.08 -13.00
C TYR A 5 -12.16 7.04 -12.31
N VAL A 6 -10.99 6.57 -11.88
CA VAL A 6 -10.04 7.42 -11.17
C VAL A 6 -9.51 8.57 -12.04
N PRO A 7 -8.97 8.33 -13.25
CA PRO A 7 -8.53 9.44 -14.10
C PRO A 7 -9.69 10.38 -14.50
N ILE A 8 -10.89 9.87 -14.78
CA ILE A 8 -12.07 10.68 -15.06
C ILE A 8 -12.36 11.59 -13.87
N TYR A 9 -12.48 11.04 -12.66
CA TYR A 9 -12.72 11.81 -11.44
C TYR A 9 -11.67 12.90 -11.21
N LEU A 10 -10.39 12.56 -11.34
CA LEU A 10 -9.31 13.53 -11.14
C LEU A 10 -9.33 14.67 -12.18
N MET A 11 -9.74 14.37 -13.42
CA MET A 11 -9.95 15.37 -14.47
C MET A 11 -11.14 16.28 -14.16
N GLU A 12 -12.27 15.73 -13.75
CA GLU A 12 -13.46 16.51 -13.33
C GLU A 12 -13.12 17.47 -12.18
N GLN A 13 -12.33 16.98 -11.21
CA GLN A 13 -11.87 17.78 -10.07
C GLN A 13 -10.72 18.74 -10.44
N LYS A 14 -10.30 18.80 -11.72
CA LYS A 14 -9.19 19.65 -12.20
C LYS A 14 -7.89 19.43 -11.41
N ARG A 15 -7.65 18.18 -10.95
CA ARG A 15 -6.46 17.82 -10.17
C ARG A 15 -5.27 17.47 -11.06
N ILE A 16 -5.53 17.00 -12.26
CA ILE A 16 -4.53 16.60 -13.25
C ILE A 16 -4.86 17.22 -14.62
N PRO A 17 -3.87 17.54 -15.45
CA PRO A 17 -4.09 18.07 -16.80
C PRO A 17 -4.38 16.97 -17.83
N SER A 18 -3.89 15.76 -17.62
CA SER A 18 -4.06 14.61 -18.51
C SER A 18 -3.75 13.30 -17.77
N ALA A 19 -4.12 12.17 -18.37
CA ALA A 19 -3.81 10.86 -17.83
C ALA A 19 -3.54 9.81 -18.91
N ILE A 20 -2.80 8.76 -18.54
CA ILE A 20 -2.67 7.53 -19.31
C ILE A 20 -3.24 6.41 -18.45
N ALA A 21 -4.34 5.82 -18.90
CA ALA A 21 -4.98 4.68 -18.25
C ALA A 21 -4.44 3.39 -18.86
N MET A 22 -3.84 2.53 -18.04
CA MET A 22 -3.18 1.32 -18.50
C MET A 22 -3.77 0.07 -17.89
N ASP A 23 -3.79 -1.01 -18.65
CA ASP A 23 -4.12 -2.36 -18.21
C ASP A 23 -3.40 -3.39 -19.07
N ILE A 24 -3.17 -4.59 -18.54
CA ILE A 24 -2.59 -5.70 -19.27
C ILE A 24 -3.62 -6.38 -20.20
N ASN A 25 -4.90 -6.20 -19.93
CA ASN A 25 -6.00 -6.79 -20.67
C ASN A 25 -6.76 -5.75 -21.49
N GLU A 26 -7.11 -6.09 -22.73
CA GLU A 26 -7.85 -5.21 -23.63
C GLU A 26 -9.28 -4.93 -23.14
N GLY A 27 -9.99 -5.93 -22.58
CA GLY A 27 -11.37 -5.75 -22.11
C GLY A 27 -11.56 -4.62 -21.08
N PRO A 28 -10.77 -4.52 -19.99
CA PRO A 28 -10.77 -3.37 -19.09
C PRO A 28 -10.48 -2.03 -19.80
N LEU A 29 -9.57 -2.02 -20.78
CA LEU A 29 -9.25 -0.82 -21.55
C LEU A 29 -10.40 -0.39 -22.46
N GLU A 30 -11.14 -1.32 -23.07
CA GLU A 30 -12.32 -1.02 -23.87
C GLU A 30 -13.40 -0.35 -23.02
N ARG A 31 -13.70 -0.90 -21.84
CA ARG A 31 -14.64 -0.27 -20.89
C ARG A 31 -14.17 1.13 -20.45
N ALA A 32 -12.89 1.29 -20.22
CA ALA A 32 -12.32 2.59 -19.90
C ALA A 32 -12.48 3.59 -21.06
N ARG A 33 -12.24 3.18 -22.32
CA ARG A 33 -12.46 4.03 -23.51
C ARG A 33 -13.91 4.47 -23.64
N GLU A 34 -14.86 3.55 -23.48
CA GLU A 34 -16.29 3.86 -23.53
C GLU A 34 -16.65 4.92 -22.50
N HIS A 35 -16.20 4.78 -21.25
CA HIS A 35 -16.46 5.77 -20.22
C HIS A 35 -15.74 7.10 -20.48
N ILE A 36 -14.49 7.09 -20.89
CA ILE A 36 -13.73 8.29 -21.24
C ILE A 36 -14.48 9.08 -22.32
N THR A 37 -14.98 8.39 -23.34
CA THR A 37 -15.78 9.00 -24.43
C THR A 37 -17.10 9.52 -23.91
N LEU A 38 -17.80 8.75 -23.06
CA LEU A 38 -19.07 9.17 -22.45
C LEU A 38 -18.93 10.50 -21.67
N TYR A 39 -17.79 10.68 -20.98
CA TYR A 39 -17.48 11.90 -20.23
C TYR A 39 -16.80 12.99 -21.08
N GLY A 40 -16.62 12.77 -22.39
CA GLY A 40 -16.00 13.74 -23.31
C GLY A 40 -14.52 14.03 -23.03
N MET A 41 -13.79 13.05 -22.47
CA MET A 41 -12.40 13.22 -22.00
C MET A 41 -11.33 12.59 -22.91
N ASP A 42 -11.69 12.17 -24.12
CA ASP A 42 -10.78 11.47 -25.07
C ASP A 42 -9.52 12.25 -25.43
N THR A 43 -9.59 13.57 -25.37
CA THR A 43 -8.43 14.44 -25.64
C THR A 43 -7.41 14.39 -24.50
N TYR A 44 -7.88 14.22 -23.27
CA TYR A 44 -7.07 14.34 -22.06
C TYR A 44 -6.64 13.00 -21.48
N ILE A 45 -7.46 11.95 -21.63
CA ILE A 45 -7.17 10.63 -21.10
C ILE A 45 -6.90 9.66 -22.26
N LYS A 46 -5.71 9.09 -22.29
CA LYS A 46 -5.33 8.05 -23.27
C LYS A 46 -5.32 6.69 -22.62
N THR A 47 -5.71 5.66 -23.36
CA THR A 47 -5.59 4.27 -22.91
C THR A 47 -4.39 3.62 -23.58
N ARG A 48 -3.72 2.73 -22.84
CA ARG A 48 -2.55 1.99 -23.37
C ARG A 48 -2.51 0.58 -22.80
N LEU A 49 -2.37 -0.41 -23.67
CA LEU A 49 -2.12 -1.80 -23.26
C LEU A 49 -0.70 -1.89 -22.69
N SER A 50 -0.57 -2.37 -21.45
CA SER A 50 0.72 -2.42 -20.76
C SER A 50 0.69 -3.42 -19.62
N ASP A 51 1.75 -4.20 -19.48
CA ASP A 51 2.03 -4.90 -18.23
C ASP A 51 2.70 -3.91 -17.27
N GLY A 52 1.98 -3.54 -16.20
CA GLY A 52 2.40 -2.47 -15.31
C GLY A 52 2.72 -1.19 -16.09
N VAL A 53 3.95 -0.68 -15.95
CA VAL A 53 4.45 0.54 -16.60
C VAL A 53 5.36 0.27 -17.80
N ALA A 54 5.46 -0.98 -18.28
CA ALA A 54 6.40 -1.39 -19.32
C ALA A 54 6.24 -0.62 -20.66
N ALA A 55 5.02 -0.15 -20.98
CA ALA A 55 4.78 0.63 -22.18
C ALA A 55 5.00 2.15 -21.99
N MET A 56 5.51 2.59 -20.83
CA MET A 56 5.85 3.99 -20.55
C MET A 56 7.33 4.27 -20.77
N LYS A 57 7.62 5.54 -21.02
CA LYS A 57 9.00 6.06 -21.04
C LYS A 57 9.28 6.79 -19.73
N PRO A 58 10.55 6.76 -19.24
CA PRO A 58 10.96 7.58 -18.11
C PRO A 58 10.61 9.06 -18.34
N GLY A 59 9.97 9.70 -17.35
CA GLY A 59 9.55 11.10 -17.42
C GLY A 59 8.26 11.37 -18.23
N GLU A 60 7.58 10.34 -18.74
CA GLU A 60 6.31 10.50 -19.47
C GLU A 60 5.14 10.89 -18.53
N ALA A 61 5.22 10.56 -17.26
CA ALA A 61 4.24 10.96 -16.25
C ALA A 61 4.94 11.54 -15.01
N ASP A 62 4.32 12.57 -14.43
CA ASP A 62 4.77 13.16 -13.16
C ASP A 62 4.38 12.31 -11.95
N ALA A 63 3.23 11.65 -12.02
CA ALA A 63 2.71 10.79 -10.96
C ALA A 63 2.23 9.44 -11.51
N ILE A 64 2.43 8.37 -10.75
CA ILE A 64 2.00 7.02 -11.08
C ILE A 64 1.07 6.52 -9.96
N LEU A 65 -0.13 6.05 -10.33
CA LEU A 65 -1.06 5.42 -9.40
C LEU A 65 -1.14 3.92 -9.67
N ILE A 66 -0.85 3.11 -8.66
CA ILE A 66 -1.00 1.65 -8.67
C ILE A 66 -1.95 1.27 -7.52
N ALA A 67 -3.19 0.93 -7.84
CA ALA A 67 -4.22 0.66 -6.85
C ALA A 67 -5.01 -0.61 -7.17
N GLY A 68 -5.56 -1.24 -6.11
CA GLY A 68 -6.41 -2.41 -6.26
C GLY A 68 -5.66 -3.71 -6.58
N MET A 69 -4.36 -3.77 -6.35
CA MET A 69 -3.49 -4.91 -6.68
C MET A 69 -2.91 -5.56 -5.42
N GLY A 70 -2.59 -6.86 -5.50
CA GLY A 70 -1.83 -7.53 -4.44
C GLY A 70 -0.42 -6.95 -4.30
N GLY A 71 0.12 -6.97 -3.06
CA GLY A 71 1.44 -6.39 -2.77
C GLY A 71 2.56 -6.99 -3.61
N GLY A 72 2.53 -8.31 -3.86
CA GLY A 72 3.51 -8.97 -4.75
C GLY A 72 3.52 -8.37 -6.16
N LEU A 73 2.34 -8.08 -6.73
CA LEU A 73 2.25 -7.46 -8.05
C LEU A 73 2.71 -6.00 -8.03
N VAL A 74 2.38 -5.24 -6.98
CA VAL A 74 2.89 -3.87 -6.82
C VAL A 74 4.41 -3.84 -6.81
N MET A 75 5.05 -4.70 -6.02
CA MET A 75 6.52 -4.82 -5.97
C MET A 75 7.12 -5.22 -7.32
N HIS A 76 6.48 -6.15 -8.03
CA HIS A 76 6.91 -6.56 -9.37
C HIS A 76 6.86 -5.41 -10.38
N ILE A 77 5.75 -4.65 -10.42
CA ILE A 77 5.61 -3.47 -11.29
C ILE A 77 6.69 -2.43 -11.01
N LEU A 78 6.98 -2.17 -9.72
CA LEU A 78 8.01 -1.21 -9.33
C LEU A 78 9.41 -1.67 -9.75
N LYS A 79 9.69 -2.97 -9.61
CA LYS A 79 10.99 -3.55 -9.95
C LYS A 79 11.24 -3.60 -11.45
N ASP A 80 10.26 -4.11 -12.21
CA ASP A 80 10.39 -4.23 -13.66
C ASP A 80 10.31 -2.86 -14.36
N GLY A 81 9.58 -1.91 -13.75
CA GLY A 81 9.43 -0.54 -14.23
C GLY A 81 10.38 0.46 -13.59
N GLU A 82 11.51 0.03 -13.02
CA GLU A 82 12.43 0.85 -12.21
C GLU A 82 12.71 2.21 -12.86
N ALA A 83 13.17 2.24 -14.11
CA ALA A 83 13.52 3.48 -14.79
C ALA A 83 12.35 4.47 -14.93
N VAL A 84 11.14 3.97 -15.11
CA VAL A 84 9.92 4.80 -15.21
C VAL A 84 9.49 5.28 -13.82
N CYS A 85 9.47 4.39 -12.84
CA CYS A 85 9.07 4.69 -11.46
C CYS A 85 10.04 5.67 -10.79
N HIS A 86 11.34 5.53 -11.04
CA HIS A 86 12.36 6.44 -10.49
C HIS A 86 12.29 7.85 -11.11
N ALA A 87 11.84 7.95 -12.36
CA ALA A 87 11.70 9.25 -13.04
C ALA A 87 10.42 10.00 -12.64
N ALA A 88 9.45 9.34 -12.03
CA ALA A 88 8.23 9.97 -11.54
C ALA A 88 8.50 10.81 -10.27
N LYS A 89 7.83 11.97 -10.16
CA LYS A 89 7.95 12.82 -8.96
C LYS A 89 7.36 12.17 -7.71
N GLU A 90 6.29 11.38 -7.90
CA GLU A 90 5.62 10.66 -6.84
C GLU A 90 4.87 9.43 -7.35
N LEU A 91 4.70 8.45 -6.50
CA LEU A 91 3.83 7.30 -6.75
C LEU A 91 2.79 7.21 -5.62
N ILE A 92 1.56 6.86 -5.99
CA ILE A 92 0.48 6.54 -5.07
C ILE A 92 0.22 5.04 -5.17
N LEU A 93 0.43 4.33 -4.08
CA LEU A 93 0.33 2.88 -4.03
C LEU A 93 -0.82 2.48 -3.09
N GLN A 94 -1.71 1.62 -3.56
CA GLN A 94 -2.77 1.03 -2.74
C GLN A 94 -2.72 -0.51 -2.88
N PRO A 95 -1.77 -1.18 -2.21
CA PRO A 95 -1.71 -2.64 -2.16
C PRO A 95 -2.82 -3.20 -1.26
N GLN A 96 -3.45 -4.29 -1.71
CA GLN A 96 -4.52 -4.97 -0.97
C GLN A 96 -4.03 -6.12 -0.08
N SER A 97 -2.76 -6.48 -0.18
CA SER A 97 -2.14 -7.56 0.59
C SER A 97 -0.66 -7.31 0.80
N GLU A 98 -0.02 -8.10 1.67
CA GLU A 98 1.43 -8.10 1.90
C GLU A 98 2.03 -6.73 2.27
N LEU A 99 1.27 -5.91 3.00
CA LEU A 99 1.64 -4.52 3.33
C LEU A 99 3.01 -4.40 4.00
N GLU A 100 3.32 -5.32 4.92
CA GLU A 100 4.62 -5.38 5.58
C GLU A 100 5.75 -5.53 4.56
N ARG A 101 5.58 -6.46 3.61
CA ARG A 101 6.58 -6.72 2.56
C ARG A 101 6.72 -5.55 1.59
N VAL A 102 5.60 -4.91 1.23
CA VAL A 102 5.62 -3.74 0.34
C VAL A 102 6.39 -2.59 0.98
N ARG A 103 6.15 -2.30 2.28
CA ARG A 103 6.87 -1.23 2.97
C ARG A 103 8.36 -1.54 3.12
N ALA A 104 8.73 -2.77 3.47
CA ALA A 104 10.11 -3.21 3.53
C ALA A 104 10.81 -3.07 2.17
N PHE A 105 10.18 -3.55 1.10
CA PHE A 105 10.67 -3.44 -0.27
C PHE A 105 10.89 -1.97 -0.69
N LEU A 106 9.95 -1.08 -0.38
CA LEU A 106 10.09 0.34 -0.71
C LEU A 106 11.34 0.96 -0.04
N GLU A 107 11.59 0.63 1.23
CA GLU A 107 12.80 1.10 1.93
C GLU A 107 14.07 0.51 1.34
N GLU A 108 14.08 -0.79 1.04
CA GLU A 108 15.23 -1.50 0.47
C GLU A 108 15.60 -1.00 -0.92
N GLU A 109 14.61 -0.65 -1.73
CA GLU A 109 14.80 -0.13 -3.09
C GLU A 109 14.99 1.41 -3.15
N GLY A 110 15.12 2.08 -2.00
CA GLY A 110 15.43 3.50 -1.93
C GLY A 110 14.23 4.44 -2.13
N TYR A 111 13.02 3.97 -1.89
CA TYR A 111 11.82 4.81 -1.85
C TYR A 111 11.57 5.37 -0.45
N GLU A 112 11.20 6.62 -0.38
CA GLU A 112 10.73 7.30 0.84
C GLU A 112 9.20 7.32 0.87
N ILE A 113 8.59 6.86 1.96
CA ILE A 113 7.15 7.00 2.20
C ILE A 113 6.88 8.41 2.75
N LEU A 114 6.25 9.25 1.94
CA LEU A 114 5.99 10.66 2.25
C LEU A 114 4.69 10.87 3.03
N ALA A 115 3.68 10.05 2.76
CA ALA A 115 2.40 10.07 3.45
C ALA A 115 1.76 8.68 3.42
N GLU A 116 0.92 8.42 4.41
CA GLU A 116 0.07 7.23 4.47
C GLU A 116 -1.34 7.65 4.85
N ASP A 117 -2.31 6.96 4.29
CA ASP A 117 -3.73 7.12 4.58
C ASP A 117 -4.41 5.76 4.59
N MET A 118 -5.58 5.67 5.20
CA MET A 118 -6.35 4.44 5.25
C MET A 118 -7.85 4.75 5.22
N VAL A 119 -8.56 4.11 4.31
CA VAL A 119 -10.02 4.19 4.22
C VAL A 119 -10.64 2.87 4.68
N PHE A 120 -11.80 2.94 5.33
CA PHE A 120 -12.62 1.80 5.68
C PHE A 120 -13.96 1.93 4.99
N GLU A 121 -14.27 0.99 4.10
CA GLU A 121 -15.49 0.97 3.30
C GLU A 121 -15.92 -0.48 3.04
N GLU A 122 -17.21 -0.75 3.12
CA GLU A 122 -17.77 -2.10 2.91
C GLU A 122 -17.04 -3.21 3.67
N ASP A 123 -16.77 -2.98 4.96
CA ASP A 123 -16.03 -3.89 5.85
C ASP A 123 -14.59 -4.22 5.42
N LYS A 124 -14.00 -3.45 4.52
CA LYS A 124 -12.62 -3.58 4.07
C LYS A 124 -11.79 -2.35 4.39
N PHE A 125 -10.52 -2.59 4.66
CA PHE A 125 -9.52 -1.55 4.87
C PHE A 125 -8.68 -1.36 3.62
N TYR A 126 -8.49 -0.11 3.23
CA TYR A 126 -7.74 0.28 2.03
C TYR A 126 -6.58 1.20 2.44
N PRO A 127 -5.43 0.62 2.83
CA PRO A 127 -4.23 1.42 3.12
C PRO A 127 -3.63 1.97 1.84
N MET A 128 -3.18 3.21 1.89
CA MET A 128 -2.57 3.93 0.78
C MET A 128 -1.24 4.54 1.21
N MET A 129 -0.29 4.58 0.28
CA MET A 129 1.03 5.16 0.50
C MET A 129 1.37 6.11 -0.65
N LYS A 130 1.79 7.32 -0.32
CA LYS A 130 2.45 8.23 -1.24
C LYS A 130 3.95 8.06 -1.07
N VAL A 131 4.64 7.71 -2.14
CA VAL A 131 6.08 7.43 -2.10
C VAL A 131 6.83 8.19 -3.19
N ARG A 132 8.12 8.37 -2.99
CA ARG A 132 9.03 8.94 -3.96
C ARG A 132 10.34 8.17 -3.95
N TYR A 133 10.90 7.93 -5.12
CA TYR A 133 12.26 7.42 -5.22
C TYR A 133 13.27 8.50 -4.85
N THR A 134 14.19 8.18 -3.96
CA THR A 134 15.28 9.07 -3.53
C THR A 134 16.65 8.50 -3.84
N GLY A 135 16.74 7.20 -4.07
CA GLY A 135 18.01 6.47 -4.20
C GLY A 135 18.85 6.46 -2.92
N GLU A 136 18.26 6.85 -1.78
CA GLU A 136 18.96 6.83 -0.49
C GLU A 136 19.15 5.40 0.01
N ALA A 137 20.28 5.15 0.63
CA ALA A 137 20.55 3.88 1.28
C ALA A 137 19.58 3.66 2.45
N LEU A 138 19.23 2.39 2.69
CA LEU A 138 18.30 1.94 3.72
C LEU A 138 18.59 2.57 5.11
N ASP A 139 19.86 2.68 5.50
CA ASP A 139 20.25 3.25 6.79
C ASP A 139 19.82 4.73 6.91
N LYS A 140 19.97 5.53 5.84
CA LYS A 140 19.51 6.93 5.81
C LYS A 140 18.00 7.05 5.87
N ILE A 141 17.27 6.16 5.18
CA ILE A 141 15.81 6.13 5.25
C ILE A 141 15.36 5.78 6.68
N ARG A 142 16.05 4.85 7.33
CA ARG A 142 15.77 4.48 8.72
C ARG A 142 16.12 5.56 9.72
N GLU A 143 17.20 6.32 9.51
CA GLU A 143 17.55 7.48 10.34
C GLU A 143 16.44 8.53 10.37
N LYS A 144 15.79 8.79 9.23
CA LYS A 144 14.64 9.72 9.16
C LYS A 144 13.42 9.25 9.98
N LYS A 145 13.34 7.96 10.30
CA LYS A 145 12.27 7.37 11.11
C LYS A 145 12.54 7.42 12.62
N GLN A 146 13.63 8.00 13.08
CA GLN A 146 13.96 8.08 14.53
C GLN A 146 12.96 8.91 15.33
N ASP A 147 12.19 9.80 14.68
CA ASP A 147 11.10 10.56 15.29
C ASP A 147 9.79 9.76 15.49
N LEU A 148 9.78 8.49 15.06
CA LEU A 148 8.62 7.62 15.26
C LEU A 148 8.58 7.09 16.70
N PRO A 149 7.40 6.70 17.22
CA PRO A 149 7.24 6.26 18.59
C PRO A 149 8.23 5.13 18.95
N LYS A 150 9.04 5.34 20.01
CA LYS A 150 9.95 4.29 20.51
C LYS A 150 9.14 3.26 21.27
N MET A 151 9.18 2.01 20.81
CA MET A 151 8.54 0.88 21.47
C MET A 151 9.57 0.06 22.25
N GLN A 152 9.28 -0.28 23.51
CA GLN A 152 10.23 -0.99 24.38
C GLN A 152 10.28 -2.49 24.13
N ASP A 153 9.19 -3.09 23.64
CA ASP A 153 9.02 -4.54 23.63
C ASP A 153 8.99 -5.19 22.23
N VAL A 154 9.08 -4.40 21.15
CA VAL A 154 9.00 -4.89 19.77
C VAL A 154 10.03 -4.19 18.88
N ASP A 155 10.39 -4.84 17.77
CA ASP A 155 11.20 -4.19 16.73
C ASP A 155 10.38 -3.06 16.08
N PRO A 156 10.82 -1.80 16.20
CA PRO A 156 10.09 -0.66 15.67
C PRO A 156 9.98 -0.69 14.14
N TYR A 157 10.96 -1.17 13.43
CA TYR A 157 10.91 -1.25 11.96
C TYR A 157 9.87 -2.26 11.49
N LYS A 158 9.81 -3.44 12.13
CA LYS A 158 8.76 -4.42 11.84
C LYS A 158 7.38 -3.87 12.19
N LEU A 159 7.24 -3.16 13.31
CA LEU A 159 5.99 -2.51 13.69
C LEU A 159 5.51 -1.51 12.62
N PHE A 160 6.44 -0.68 12.11
CA PHE A 160 6.11 0.34 11.09
C PHE A 160 5.78 -0.31 9.75
N ASN A 161 6.46 -1.39 9.40
CA ASN A 161 6.13 -2.12 8.18
C ASN A 161 4.78 -2.83 8.27
N LEU A 162 4.42 -3.37 9.43
CA LEU A 162 3.10 -3.98 9.66
C LEU A 162 1.96 -2.96 9.54
N TYR A 163 2.05 -1.83 10.24
CA TYR A 163 0.91 -0.94 10.46
C TYR A 163 1.02 0.44 9.81
N GLY A 164 2.17 0.80 9.24
CA GLY A 164 2.43 2.12 8.68
C GLY A 164 2.94 3.11 9.73
N GLY A 165 4.20 3.51 9.58
CA GLY A 165 4.84 4.41 10.55
C GLY A 165 4.16 5.75 10.67
N LEU A 166 3.70 6.33 9.54
CA LEU A 166 3.00 7.63 9.54
C LEU A 166 1.56 7.50 10.02
N LEU A 167 0.88 6.37 9.76
CA LEU A 167 -0.45 6.10 10.32
C LEU A 167 -0.40 6.01 11.85
N LEU A 168 0.62 5.35 12.40
CA LEU A 168 0.85 5.27 13.85
C LEU A 168 1.20 6.64 14.44
N LYS A 169 2.15 7.36 13.84
CA LYS A 169 2.58 8.70 14.29
C LYS A 169 1.42 9.68 14.35
N ASN A 170 0.56 9.65 13.33
CA ASN A 170 -0.58 10.56 13.20
C ASN A 170 -1.84 10.05 13.93
N GLN A 171 -1.75 8.91 14.64
CA GLN A 171 -2.88 8.30 15.34
C GLN A 171 -4.12 8.17 14.43
N HIS A 172 -3.91 7.64 13.21
CA HIS A 172 -4.95 7.61 12.18
C HIS A 172 -6.21 6.85 12.66
N PRO A 173 -7.41 7.46 12.64
CA PRO A 173 -8.60 6.89 13.29
C PRO A 173 -9.02 5.54 12.68
N VAL A 174 -8.86 5.36 11.37
CA VAL A 174 -9.20 4.10 10.71
C VAL A 174 -8.20 3.00 11.08
N LEU A 175 -6.91 3.34 11.28
CA LEU A 175 -5.93 2.38 11.78
C LEU A 175 -6.30 1.91 13.19
N LYS A 176 -6.78 2.80 14.06
CA LYS A 176 -7.28 2.40 15.40
C LYS A 176 -8.35 1.33 15.29
N THR A 177 -9.36 1.56 14.44
CA THR A 177 -10.43 0.59 14.20
C THR A 177 -9.90 -0.74 13.64
N PHE A 178 -8.92 -0.67 12.71
CA PHE A 178 -8.25 -1.86 12.18
C PHE A 178 -7.57 -2.67 13.28
N LEU A 179 -6.78 -2.02 14.13
CA LEU A 179 -6.06 -2.66 15.24
C LEU A 179 -7.01 -3.30 16.26
N GLU A 180 -8.15 -2.68 16.54
CA GLU A 180 -9.17 -3.24 17.42
C GLU A 180 -9.79 -4.52 16.84
N LYS A 181 -10.21 -4.49 15.57
CA LYS A 181 -10.73 -5.67 14.86
C LYS A 181 -9.69 -6.80 14.78
N GLU A 182 -8.45 -6.47 14.43
CA GLU A 182 -7.35 -7.43 14.35
C GLU A 182 -7.03 -8.06 15.71
N ASN A 183 -7.04 -7.26 16.80
CA ASN A 183 -6.83 -7.78 18.15
C ASN A 183 -7.90 -8.80 18.56
N MET A 184 -9.15 -8.51 18.25
CA MET A 184 -10.26 -9.44 18.53
C MET A 184 -10.06 -10.75 17.76
N LEU A 185 -9.78 -10.65 16.46
CA LEU A 185 -9.55 -11.81 15.59
C LEU A 185 -8.42 -12.71 16.12
N TYR A 186 -7.26 -12.12 16.39
CA TYR A 186 -6.10 -12.89 16.84
C TYR A 186 -6.29 -13.46 18.25
N THR A 187 -7.02 -12.76 19.14
CA THR A 187 -7.37 -13.28 20.47
C THR A 187 -8.27 -14.51 20.36
N ASP A 188 -9.24 -14.50 19.46
CA ASP A 188 -10.12 -15.64 19.25
C ASP A 188 -9.39 -16.82 18.59
N ILE A 189 -8.48 -16.55 17.65
CA ILE A 189 -7.61 -17.57 17.07
C ILE A 189 -6.71 -18.19 18.15
N GLU A 190 -6.08 -17.38 19.01
CA GLU A 190 -5.23 -17.86 20.11
C GLU A 190 -6.00 -18.80 21.04
N LYS A 191 -7.20 -18.40 21.50
CA LYS A 191 -8.06 -19.24 22.34
C LYS A 191 -8.42 -20.56 21.65
N ASN A 192 -8.78 -20.51 20.37
CA ASN A 192 -9.13 -21.70 19.61
C ASN A 192 -7.95 -22.66 19.47
N LEU A 193 -6.73 -22.16 19.23
CA LEU A 193 -5.53 -22.98 19.15
C LEU A 193 -5.16 -23.59 20.50
N GLN A 194 -5.32 -22.86 21.61
CA GLN A 194 -5.07 -23.35 22.97
C GLN A 194 -6.00 -24.49 23.38
N ASN A 195 -7.22 -24.53 22.84
CA ASN A 195 -8.20 -25.59 23.13
C ASN A 195 -8.06 -26.86 22.25
N GLN A 196 -7.12 -26.84 21.28
CA GLN A 196 -6.87 -28.01 20.43
C GLN A 196 -5.81 -28.94 21.03
N ALA A 197 -5.84 -30.21 20.61
CA ALA A 197 -4.82 -31.18 21.02
C ALA A 197 -3.41 -30.70 20.57
N ALA A 198 -2.46 -30.81 21.49
CA ALA A 198 -1.09 -30.34 21.23
C ALA A 198 -0.45 -31.05 20.04
N SER A 199 0.03 -30.30 19.08
CA SER A 199 0.84 -30.76 17.95
C SER A 199 1.89 -29.72 17.59
N GLU A 200 2.93 -30.14 16.89
CA GLU A 200 3.99 -29.23 16.44
C GLU A 200 3.41 -28.08 15.58
N LYS A 201 2.50 -28.38 14.67
CA LYS A 201 1.85 -27.37 13.81
C LYS A 201 1.05 -26.35 14.64
N ILE A 202 0.31 -26.81 15.65
CA ILE A 202 -0.45 -25.93 16.54
C ILE A 202 0.49 -25.07 17.36
N SER A 203 1.60 -25.63 17.89
CA SER A 203 2.59 -24.89 18.66
C SER A 203 3.28 -23.79 17.83
N VAL A 204 3.62 -24.07 16.58
CA VAL A 204 4.20 -23.08 15.66
C VAL A 204 3.19 -21.96 15.39
N ARG A 205 1.94 -22.33 15.02
CA ARG A 205 0.89 -21.34 14.72
C ARG A 205 0.53 -20.48 15.95
N LEU A 206 0.51 -21.06 17.12
CA LEU A 206 0.27 -20.34 18.38
C LEU A 206 1.35 -19.27 18.63
N LYS A 207 2.63 -19.59 18.42
CA LYS A 207 3.72 -18.63 18.55
C LYS A 207 3.60 -17.47 17.54
N GLU A 208 3.25 -17.77 16.29
CA GLU A 208 3.03 -16.74 15.28
C GLU A 208 1.91 -15.77 15.68
N VAL A 209 0.78 -16.31 16.13
CA VAL A 209 -0.38 -15.50 16.58
C VAL A 209 -0.03 -14.66 17.80
N GLN A 210 0.70 -15.23 18.77
CA GLN A 210 1.17 -14.50 19.94
C GLN A 210 2.13 -13.38 19.59
N GLU A 211 3.00 -13.59 18.59
CA GLU A 211 3.87 -12.54 18.09
C GLU A 211 3.04 -11.40 17.44
N LEU A 212 2.08 -11.73 16.57
CA LEU A 212 1.19 -10.74 15.96
C LEU A 212 0.39 -9.96 17.02
N LEU A 213 -0.14 -10.63 18.06
CA LEU A 213 -0.80 -9.96 19.19
C LEU A 213 0.15 -9.02 19.95
N ARG A 214 1.42 -9.39 20.10
CA ARG A 214 2.43 -8.52 20.73
C ARG A 214 2.62 -7.22 19.94
N TYR A 215 2.77 -7.32 18.61
CA TYR A 215 2.89 -6.15 17.75
C TYR A 215 1.59 -5.32 17.71
N ASN A 216 0.43 -5.97 17.64
CA ASN A 216 -0.86 -5.27 17.68
C ASN A 216 -1.03 -4.48 18.98
N ARG A 217 -0.73 -5.08 20.14
CA ARG A 217 -0.78 -4.39 21.44
C ARG A 217 0.19 -3.21 21.49
N ALA A 218 1.40 -3.35 20.94
CA ALA A 218 2.36 -2.26 20.86
C ALA A 218 1.84 -1.11 19.97
N ALA A 219 1.27 -1.43 18.80
CA ALA A 219 0.64 -0.44 17.92
C ALA A 219 -0.50 0.32 18.59
N ARG A 220 -1.36 -0.38 19.35
CA ARG A 220 -2.50 0.22 20.07
C ARG A 220 -2.08 1.21 21.14
N LYS A 221 -0.94 1.01 21.79
CA LYS A 221 -0.39 1.98 22.77
C LYS A 221 -0.06 3.35 22.14
N CYS A 222 0.10 3.45 20.81
CA CYS A 222 0.25 4.73 20.14
C CYS A 222 -1.02 5.59 20.20
N PHE A 223 -2.17 5.01 20.55
CA PHE A 223 -3.48 5.68 20.59
C PHE A 223 -3.97 5.99 22.02
N GLU A 224 -3.19 5.64 23.02
CA GLU A 224 -3.41 5.97 24.43
C GLU A 224 -2.73 7.30 24.79
#